data_1297ff3a5311b285899fd3e3852f17ed
#
_entry.id   1297ff3a5311b285899fd3e3852f17ed
#
_cell.length_a   1.000
_cell.length_b   1.000
_cell.length_c   1.000
_cell.angle_alpha   90.00
_cell.angle_beta   90.00
_cell.angle_gamma   90.00
#
_symmetry.space_group_name_H-M   'P 1'
#
loop_
_entity.id
_entity.type
_entity.pdbx_description
1 polymer ?
#
loop_
_entity_poly.entity_id
_entity_poly.type
_entity_poly.pdbx_seq_one_letter_code
_entity_poly.pdbx_strand_id
1 'polypeptide(L)'
;SCSLVGSEMCIRDRYNMDDIRERVILVGVDTEGGETAERSLDELAELAATAGAEVTGRLIQTRECVHPATYIGRGKLIELKELLWETEATGIICDDELSSTQLGNLEEELDCKVLDRTLLILDIFAARAVSGEGKIQVELAQLRYRASRLSGLGRSLSRLGGGIGTRGPGEKKLEMDRRLIRERISRLKKELKDVEKHRELIRTQRKQSGLKVAALVGYTSAGKSSIENVLTNAGILEDAMLFSTLD
;
A
#
# COMPACT_ATOMS: atom_id res chain seq x y z
N SER A 1 54.31 26.03 -8.45
CA SER A 1 53.40 25.08 -9.08
C SER A 1 52.38 24.58 -8.07
N CYS A 2 51.18 25.10 -8.16
CA CYS A 2 50.04 24.60 -7.39
C CYS A 2 49.56 23.30 -7.98
N SER A 3 49.76 22.21 -7.28
CA SER A 3 49.13 20.94 -7.55
C SER A 3 47.77 20.91 -6.83
N LEU A 4 46.68 21.02 -7.57
CA LEU A 4 45.32 20.76 -7.13
C LEU A 4 45.19 19.24 -7.01
N VAL A 5 45.33 18.73 -5.80
CA VAL A 5 44.87 17.38 -5.44
C VAL A 5 43.35 17.49 -5.19
N GLY A 6 42.61 16.92 -6.09
CA GLY A 6 41.16 16.80 -5.95
C GLY A 6 40.81 16.05 -4.67
N SER A 7 40.06 16.69 -3.81
CA SER A 7 39.40 16.00 -2.72
C SER A 7 38.39 15.03 -3.30
N GLU A 8 38.78 13.78 -3.45
CA GLU A 8 37.82 12.69 -3.52
C GLU A 8 37.08 12.67 -2.17
N MET A 9 35.97 13.40 -2.13
CA MET A 9 35.03 13.31 -1.06
C MET A 9 34.46 11.90 -1.12
N CYS A 10 34.97 11.04 -0.27
CA CYS A 10 34.50 9.70 -0.08
C CYS A 10 32.99 9.73 0.26
N ILE A 11 32.17 9.59 -0.77
CA ILE A 11 30.77 9.19 -0.62
C ILE A 11 30.80 7.72 -0.18
N ARG A 12 31.18 7.47 1.06
CA ARG A 12 31.26 6.13 1.64
C ARG A 12 30.24 5.92 2.76
N ASP A 13 29.39 6.88 2.98
CA ASP A 13 28.17 6.68 3.80
C ASP A 13 26.96 6.49 2.89
N ARG A 14 27.02 5.46 2.06
CA ARG A 14 25.78 4.79 1.68
C ARG A 14 25.31 4.09 2.96
N TYR A 15 24.50 4.78 3.73
CA TYR A 15 23.57 4.08 4.60
C TYR A 15 22.87 3.06 3.72
N ASN A 16 23.05 1.79 4.00
CA ASN A 16 22.24 0.74 3.43
C ASN A 16 20.80 1.07 3.85
N MET A 17 20.03 1.68 2.96
CA MET A 17 18.62 1.95 3.20
C MET A 17 17.82 0.65 3.33
N ASP A 18 18.43 -0.50 3.06
CA ASP A 18 17.85 -1.82 3.21
C ASP A 18 17.77 -2.31 4.67
N ASP A 19 18.41 -1.63 5.64
CA ASP A 19 18.43 -2.05 7.05
C ASP A 19 17.52 -1.21 7.98
N ILE A 20 16.89 -0.14 7.50
CA ILE A 20 15.99 0.66 8.33
C ILE A 20 14.58 0.06 8.21
N ARG A 21 14.26 -0.88 9.07
CA ARG A 21 12.88 -1.38 9.18
C ARG A 21 11.98 -0.25 9.70
N GLU A 22 10.92 0.07 8.97
CA GLU A 22 9.91 1.01 9.44
C GLU A 22 9.24 0.43 10.69
N ARG A 23 9.27 1.16 11.79
CA ARG A 23 8.61 0.77 13.06
C ARG A 23 7.21 1.33 13.07
N VAL A 24 6.21 0.47 13.21
CA VAL A 24 4.81 0.85 13.04
C VAL A 24 3.94 0.39 14.20
N ILE A 25 2.89 1.18 14.48
CA ILE A 25 1.82 0.82 15.42
C ILE A 25 0.58 0.46 14.61
N LEU A 26 -0.04 -0.66 14.95
CA LEU A 26 -1.30 -1.07 14.36
C LEU A 26 -2.48 -0.45 15.11
N VAL A 27 -3.43 0.09 14.35
CA VAL A 27 -4.60 0.78 14.90
C VAL A 27 -5.88 0.16 14.35
N GLY A 28 -6.75 -0.33 15.22
CA GLY A 28 -8.04 -0.92 14.87
C GLY A 28 -9.20 -0.29 15.63
N VAL A 29 -10.38 -0.30 15.00
CA VAL A 29 -11.64 0.08 15.65
C VAL A 29 -12.54 -1.14 15.69
N ASP A 30 -12.89 -1.57 16.90
CA ASP A 30 -13.83 -2.64 17.14
C ASP A 30 -15.26 -2.08 17.19
N THR A 31 -16.05 -2.39 16.16
CA THR A 31 -17.45 -1.94 16.05
C THR A 31 -18.46 -3.00 16.50
N GLU A 32 -18.07 -4.25 16.55
CA GLU A 32 -18.96 -5.37 16.81
C GLU A 32 -18.85 -5.93 18.23
N GLY A 33 -17.76 -5.62 18.91
CA GLY A 33 -17.46 -6.11 20.27
C GLY A 33 -17.08 -7.59 20.27
N GLY A 34 -15.80 -7.91 20.33
CA GLY A 34 -15.35 -9.28 20.42
C GLY A 34 -13.91 -9.51 19.96
N GLU A 35 -13.55 -10.77 19.75
CA GLU A 35 -12.22 -11.20 19.30
C GLU A 35 -11.94 -10.85 17.81
N THR A 36 -12.89 -10.24 17.09
CA THR A 36 -12.77 -9.99 15.64
C THR A 36 -11.70 -8.96 15.33
N ALA A 37 -11.64 -7.86 16.10
CA ALA A 37 -10.65 -6.81 15.90
C ALA A 37 -9.22 -7.28 16.25
N GLU A 38 -9.06 -8.13 17.27
CA GLU A 38 -7.76 -8.71 17.62
C GLU A 38 -7.24 -9.62 16.51
N ARG A 39 -8.09 -10.50 15.99
CA ARG A 39 -7.73 -11.38 14.86
C ARG A 39 -7.41 -10.59 13.58
N SER A 40 -8.14 -9.51 13.31
CA SER A 40 -7.86 -8.63 12.19
C SER A 40 -6.51 -7.95 12.32
N LEU A 41 -6.15 -7.49 13.52
CA LEU A 41 -4.84 -6.93 13.80
C LEU A 41 -3.71 -7.97 13.78
N ASP A 42 -3.99 -9.25 14.10
CA ASP A 42 -3.02 -10.33 13.93
C ASP A 42 -2.68 -10.54 12.45
N GLU A 43 -3.70 -10.59 11.58
CA GLU A 43 -3.48 -10.64 10.13
C GLU A 43 -2.76 -9.40 9.60
N LEU A 44 -3.13 -8.21 10.10
CA LEU A 44 -2.46 -6.97 9.73
C LEU A 44 -0.98 -6.95 10.16
N ALA A 45 -0.64 -7.56 11.29
CA ALA A 45 0.74 -7.71 11.73
C ALA A 45 1.55 -8.62 10.79
N GLU A 46 0.96 -9.71 10.31
CA GLU A 46 1.59 -10.59 9.31
C GLU A 46 1.79 -9.87 7.97
N LEU A 47 0.82 -9.04 7.56
CA LEU A 47 0.95 -8.19 6.38
C LEU A 47 2.07 -7.15 6.54
N ALA A 48 2.15 -6.48 7.69
CA ALA A 48 3.20 -5.51 7.99
C ALA A 48 4.59 -6.17 7.97
N ALA A 49 4.74 -7.34 8.58
CA ALA A 49 5.97 -8.13 8.55
C ALA A 49 6.33 -8.53 7.10
N THR A 50 5.35 -8.90 6.29
CA THR A 50 5.53 -9.23 4.87
C THR A 50 6.01 -8.03 4.05
N ALA A 51 5.58 -6.82 4.40
CA ALA A 51 6.05 -5.56 3.82
C ALA A 51 7.44 -5.13 4.33
N GLY A 52 8.00 -5.83 5.33
CA GLY A 52 9.29 -5.51 5.93
C GLY A 52 9.22 -4.52 7.10
N ALA A 53 8.03 -4.18 7.59
CA ALA A 53 7.84 -3.32 8.74
C ALA A 53 7.91 -4.11 10.07
N GLU A 54 8.38 -3.46 11.13
CA GLU A 54 8.39 -3.99 12.49
C GLU A 54 7.20 -3.42 13.29
N VAL A 55 6.34 -4.30 13.79
CA VAL A 55 5.20 -3.90 14.63
C VAL A 55 5.67 -3.70 16.07
N THR A 56 5.65 -2.45 16.54
CA THR A 56 6.11 -2.07 17.88
C THR A 56 4.98 -1.86 18.88
N GLY A 57 3.74 -1.77 18.41
CA GLY A 57 2.58 -1.60 19.28
C GLY A 57 1.26 -1.86 18.57
N ARG A 58 0.21 -2.01 19.36
CA ARG A 58 -1.17 -2.17 18.89
C ARG A 58 -2.10 -1.30 19.71
N LEU A 59 -3.07 -0.67 19.06
CA LEU A 59 -4.09 0.14 19.68
C LEU A 59 -5.47 -0.24 19.13
N ILE A 60 -6.36 -0.66 20.02
CA ILE A 60 -7.76 -0.97 19.67
C ILE A 60 -8.67 0.02 20.39
N GLN A 61 -9.65 0.51 19.68
CA GLN A 61 -10.73 1.30 20.28
C GLN A 61 -12.08 0.65 19.99
N THR A 62 -12.81 0.28 21.04
CA THR A 62 -14.20 -0.20 20.93
C THR A 62 -15.14 1.00 20.76
N ARG A 63 -15.91 1.05 19.68
CA ARG A 63 -16.93 2.08 19.41
C ARG A 63 -18.02 1.51 18.52
N GLU A 64 -19.21 2.09 18.59
CA GLU A 64 -20.33 1.74 17.70
C GLU A 64 -20.07 2.13 16.24
N CYS A 65 -19.24 3.16 15.98
CA CYS A 65 -18.87 3.57 14.65
C CYS A 65 -17.49 4.27 14.62
N VAL A 66 -16.83 4.17 13.49
CA VAL A 66 -15.57 4.85 13.20
C VAL A 66 -15.72 6.36 13.27
N HIS A 67 -14.76 7.06 13.87
CA HIS A 67 -14.83 8.52 13.93
C HIS A 67 -14.63 9.15 12.53
N PRO A 68 -15.56 10.03 12.08
CA PRO A 68 -15.58 10.49 10.70
C PRO A 68 -14.38 11.38 10.32
N ALA A 69 -13.76 12.05 11.29
CA ALA A 69 -12.64 12.97 11.03
C ALA A 69 -11.26 12.35 11.26
N THR A 70 -11.10 11.48 12.26
CA THR A 70 -9.79 10.98 12.71
C THR A 70 -9.71 9.48 12.88
N TYR A 71 -10.70 8.70 12.36
CA TYR A 71 -10.78 7.26 12.48
C TYR A 71 -11.00 6.79 13.93
N ILE A 72 -10.18 7.25 14.88
CA ILE A 72 -10.28 7.03 16.34
C ILE A 72 -10.71 8.31 17.04
N GLY A 73 -11.20 8.17 18.28
CA GLY A 73 -11.60 9.31 19.10
C GLY A 73 -10.43 10.09 19.68
N ARG A 74 -10.66 11.36 20.07
CA ARG A 74 -9.62 12.26 20.57
C ARG A 74 -8.81 11.69 21.75
N GLY A 75 -9.43 11.01 22.69
CA GLY A 75 -8.71 10.40 23.82
C GLY A 75 -7.74 9.31 23.35
N LYS A 76 -8.17 8.44 22.45
CA LYS A 76 -7.30 7.42 21.85
C LYS A 76 -6.20 8.02 20.94
N LEU A 77 -6.46 9.17 20.35
CA LEU A 77 -5.44 9.88 19.55
C LEU A 77 -4.29 10.39 20.43
N ILE A 78 -4.59 10.84 21.66
CA ILE A 78 -3.55 11.24 22.63
C ILE A 78 -2.74 10.04 23.08
N GLU A 79 -3.40 8.94 23.44
CA GLU A 79 -2.75 7.67 23.80
C GLU A 79 -1.85 7.15 22.65
N LEU A 80 -2.32 7.29 21.40
CA LEU A 80 -1.53 6.90 20.23
C LEU A 80 -0.28 7.78 20.05
N LYS A 81 -0.38 9.09 20.33
CA LYS A 81 0.79 10.00 20.31
C LYS A 81 1.84 9.61 21.37
N GLU A 82 1.38 9.28 22.57
CA GLU A 82 2.25 8.81 23.66
C GLU A 82 2.92 7.50 23.27
N LEU A 83 2.17 6.54 22.72
CA LEU A 83 2.68 5.27 22.27
C LEU A 83 3.69 5.42 21.11
N LEU A 84 3.46 6.32 20.14
CA LEU A 84 4.40 6.64 19.06
C LEU A 84 5.73 7.14 19.63
N TRP A 85 5.67 8.00 20.63
CA TRP A 85 6.87 8.52 21.31
C TRP A 85 7.61 7.45 22.09
N GLU A 86 6.91 6.65 22.89
CA GLU A 86 7.51 5.60 23.73
C GLU A 86 8.17 4.49 22.90
N THR A 87 7.54 4.12 21.79
CA THR A 87 8.04 3.05 20.91
C THR A 87 8.97 3.54 19.83
N GLU A 88 9.21 4.85 19.71
CA GLU A 88 9.95 5.46 18.59
C GLU A 88 9.44 4.99 17.22
N ALA A 89 8.14 4.79 17.10
CA ALA A 89 7.54 4.33 15.86
C ALA A 89 7.54 5.45 14.80
N THR A 90 7.83 5.10 13.56
CA THR A 90 7.91 6.03 12.43
C THR A 90 6.58 6.24 11.72
N GLY A 91 5.58 5.41 12.01
CA GLY A 91 4.26 5.50 11.40
C GLY A 91 3.22 4.60 12.05
N ILE A 92 2.02 4.71 11.52
CA ILE A 92 0.88 3.86 11.93
C ILE A 92 0.25 3.16 10.75
N ILE A 93 -0.35 2.00 11.00
CA ILE A 93 -1.16 1.28 10.01
C ILE A 93 -2.55 1.07 10.58
N CYS A 94 -3.57 1.60 9.89
CA CYS A 94 -4.97 1.41 10.26
C CYS A 94 -5.54 0.17 9.57
N ASP A 95 -6.35 -0.58 10.29
CA ASP A 95 -6.94 -1.84 9.82
C ASP A 95 -8.01 -1.62 8.74
N ASP A 96 -8.75 -0.52 8.83
CA ASP A 96 -9.78 -0.15 7.87
C ASP A 96 -9.24 0.79 6.78
N GLU A 97 -9.96 0.87 5.65
CA GLU A 97 -9.71 1.86 4.62
C GLU A 97 -10.07 3.27 5.11
N LEU A 98 -9.09 4.17 5.10
CA LEU A 98 -9.28 5.54 5.55
C LEU A 98 -9.83 6.43 4.44
N SER A 99 -10.73 7.34 4.76
CA SER A 99 -11.08 8.43 3.87
C SER A 99 -9.90 9.42 3.74
N SER A 100 -9.88 10.19 2.64
CA SER A 100 -8.83 11.21 2.46
C SER A 100 -8.81 12.28 3.58
N THR A 101 -9.94 12.54 4.21
CA THR A 101 -10.04 13.47 5.33
C THR A 101 -9.45 12.87 6.61
N GLN A 102 -9.77 11.60 6.90
CA GLN A 102 -9.21 10.90 8.05
C GLN A 102 -7.69 10.77 7.94
N LEU A 103 -7.21 10.37 6.74
CA LEU A 103 -5.78 10.25 6.48
C LEU A 103 -5.06 11.58 6.73
N GLY A 104 -5.52 12.67 6.09
CA GLY A 104 -4.88 13.98 6.23
C GLY A 104 -4.92 14.52 7.67
N ASN A 105 -6.04 14.33 8.37
CA ASN A 105 -6.15 14.76 9.77
C ASN A 105 -5.24 13.93 10.70
N LEU A 106 -5.11 12.62 10.46
CA LEU A 106 -4.19 11.78 11.23
C LEU A 106 -2.74 12.15 10.97
N GLU A 107 -2.34 12.37 9.72
CA GLU A 107 -0.98 12.80 9.38
C GLU A 107 -0.64 14.17 10.01
N GLU A 108 -1.58 15.12 9.97
CA GLU A 108 -1.39 16.46 10.57
C GLU A 108 -1.31 16.40 12.10
N GLU A 109 -2.16 15.57 12.74
CA GLU A 109 -2.20 15.44 14.19
C GLU A 109 -1.04 14.62 14.77
N LEU A 110 -0.59 13.57 14.08
CA LEU A 110 0.42 12.65 14.58
C LEU A 110 1.84 13.00 14.11
N ASP A 111 1.96 13.83 13.08
CA ASP A 111 3.24 14.17 12.40
C ASP A 111 4.06 12.92 12.02
N CYS A 112 3.37 11.87 11.56
CA CYS A 112 3.97 10.62 11.16
C CYS A 112 3.30 10.04 9.91
N LYS A 113 3.92 9.02 9.31
CA LYS A 113 3.37 8.30 8.16
C LYS A 113 2.13 7.50 8.57
N VAL A 114 1.04 7.70 7.84
CA VAL A 114 -0.21 6.97 8.06
C VAL A 114 -0.51 6.10 6.84
N LEU A 115 -0.64 4.81 7.08
CA LEU A 115 -1.02 3.83 6.08
C LEU A 115 -2.36 3.22 6.45
N ASP A 116 -3.07 2.70 5.48
CA ASP A 116 -4.20 1.81 5.71
C ASP A 116 -3.92 0.41 5.13
N ARG A 117 -4.76 -0.55 5.49
CA ARG A 117 -4.63 -1.94 5.05
C ARG A 117 -4.56 -2.06 3.52
N THR A 118 -5.35 -1.27 2.80
CA THR A 118 -5.38 -1.29 1.34
C THR A 118 -4.04 -0.86 0.73
N LEU A 119 -3.44 0.22 1.25
CA LEU A 119 -2.15 0.70 0.76
C LEU A 119 -1.03 -0.27 1.10
N LEU A 120 -1.04 -0.84 2.31
CA LEU A 120 -0.07 -1.87 2.72
C LEU A 120 -0.09 -3.08 1.77
N ILE A 121 -1.28 -3.60 1.44
CA ILE A 121 -1.43 -4.71 0.49
C ILE A 121 -0.92 -4.32 -0.90
N LEU A 122 -1.22 -3.11 -1.37
CA LEU A 122 -0.73 -2.61 -2.65
C LEU A 122 0.80 -2.49 -2.68
N ASP A 123 1.43 -2.11 -1.58
CA ASP A 123 2.88 -2.03 -1.46
C ASP A 123 3.52 -3.43 -1.47
N ILE A 124 2.93 -4.42 -0.79
CA ILE A 124 3.35 -5.82 -0.87
C ILE A 124 3.27 -6.32 -2.31
N PHE A 125 2.17 -6.03 -3.00
CA PHE A 125 1.98 -6.43 -4.40
C PHE A 125 2.99 -5.74 -5.32
N ALA A 126 3.30 -4.47 -5.09
CA ALA A 126 4.30 -3.75 -5.86
C ALA A 126 5.69 -4.36 -5.71
N ALA A 127 6.06 -4.76 -4.51
CA ALA A 127 7.34 -5.41 -4.23
C ALA A 127 7.46 -6.81 -4.86
N ARG A 128 6.33 -7.54 -4.98
CA ARG A 128 6.32 -8.94 -5.42
C ARG A 128 5.89 -9.18 -6.85
N ALA A 129 5.37 -8.18 -7.56
CA ALA A 129 4.98 -8.30 -8.96
C ALA A 129 6.21 -8.52 -9.85
N VAL A 130 6.34 -9.69 -10.44
CA VAL A 130 7.43 -10.09 -11.34
C VAL A 130 7.02 -9.89 -12.79
N SER A 131 5.82 -10.34 -13.16
CA SER A 131 5.35 -10.27 -14.53
C SER A 131 5.06 -8.84 -14.99
N GLY A 132 5.19 -8.59 -16.29
CA GLY A 132 4.86 -7.30 -16.89
C GLY A 132 3.38 -6.93 -16.68
N GLU A 133 2.49 -7.92 -16.72
CA GLU A 133 1.06 -7.72 -16.48
C GLU A 133 0.79 -7.39 -15.01
N GLY A 134 1.37 -8.15 -14.06
CA GLY A 134 1.25 -7.89 -12.63
C GLY A 134 1.70 -6.48 -12.26
N LYS A 135 2.84 -6.03 -12.79
CA LYS A 135 3.33 -4.65 -12.59
C LYS A 135 2.34 -3.60 -13.08
N ILE A 136 1.75 -3.79 -14.29
CA ILE A 136 0.76 -2.86 -14.83
C ILE A 136 -0.51 -2.84 -13.96
N GLN A 137 -0.98 -4.01 -13.51
CA GLN A 137 -2.17 -4.11 -12.66
C GLN A 137 -1.96 -3.44 -11.31
N VAL A 138 -0.82 -3.66 -10.66
CA VAL A 138 -0.48 -3.05 -9.37
C VAL A 138 -0.33 -1.52 -9.52
N GLU A 139 0.41 -1.05 -10.54
CA GLU A 139 0.55 0.39 -10.80
C GLU A 139 -0.83 1.04 -11.04
N LEU A 140 -1.70 0.36 -11.79
CA LEU A 140 -3.07 0.83 -12.03
C LEU A 140 -3.89 0.92 -10.73
N ALA A 141 -3.77 -0.06 -9.84
CA ALA A 141 -4.44 -0.07 -8.54
C ALA A 141 -3.92 1.05 -7.63
N GLN A 142 -2.60 1.22 -7.52
CA GLN A 142 -1.98 2.31 -6.75
C GLN A 142 -2.39 3.69 -7.27
N LEU A 143 -2.43 3.90 -8.58
CA LEU A 143 -2.86 5.18 -9.17
C LEU A 143 -4.34 5.46 -8.92
N ARG A 144 -5.21 4.44 -8.97
CA ARG A 144 -6.63 4.59 -8.64
C ARG A 144 -6.81 4.97 -7.16
N TYR A 145 -6.10 4.29 -6.28
CA TYR A 145 -6.09 4.59 -4.87
C TYR A 145 -5.64 6.04 -4.59
N ARG A 146 -4.52 6.49 -5.19
CA ARG A 146 -4.05 7.87 -5.10
C ARG A 146 -5.06 8.88 -5.67
N ALA A 147 -5.70 8.55 -6.80
CA ALA A 147 -6.69 9.42 -7.45
C ALA A 147 -7.93 9.64 -6.55
N SER A 148 -8.41 8.61 -5.84
CA SER A 148 -9.53 8.73 -4.91
C SER A 148 -9.22 9.67 -3.75
N ARG A 149 -7.98 9.63 -3.25
CA ARG A 149 -7.52 10.45 -2.11
C ARG A 149 -7.25 11.91 -2.47
N LEU A 150 -6.71 12.18 -3.65
CA LEU A 150 -6.56 13.56 -4.15
C LEU A 150 -7.92 14.28 -4.29
N SER A 151 -9.02 13.53 -4.42
CA SER A 151 -10.35 14.12 -4.50
C SER A 151 -10.85 14.76 -3.19
N GLY A 152 -10.37 14.28 -2.04
CA GLY A 152 -10.69 14.84 -0.71
C GLY A 152 -9.89 16.09 -0.34
N LEU A 153 -8.60 16.11 -0.67
CA LEU A 153 -7.68 17.23 -0.37
C LEU A 153 -8.09 18.54 -1.05
N GLY A 154 -8.73 18.49 -2.22
CA GLY A 154 -9.19 19.70 -2.91
C GLY A 154 -10.26 20.49 -2.17
N ARG A 155 -11.08 19.86 -1.32
CA ARG A 155 -12.10 20.55 -0.50
C ARG A 155 -11.52 21.22 0.74
N SER A 156 -10.47 20.71 1.33
CA SER A 156 -9.80 21.35 2.48
C SER A 156 -9.01 22.57 2.04
N LEU A 157 -8.31 22.51 0.91
CA LEU A 157 -7.55 23.62 0.36
C LEU A 157 -8.44 24.76 -0.18
N SER A 158 -9.64 24.46 -0.69
CA SER A 158 -10.58 25.50 -1.15
C SER A 158 -11.25 26.26 -0.01
N ARG A 159 -11.28 25.71 1.22
CA ARG A 159 -11.77 26.44 2.41
C ARG A 159 -10.77 27.48 2.94
N LEU A 160 -9.48 27.35 2.65
CA LEU A 160 -8.43 28.28 3.05
C LEU A 160 -8.25 29.47 2.09
N GLY A 161 -8.80 29.40 0.87
CA GLY A 161 -8.75 30.46 -0.14
C GLY A 161 -10.07 31.23 -0.20
N GLY A 162 -10.31 32.17 0.72
CA GLY A 162 -11.49 33.01 0.73
C GLY A 162 -11.53 34.00 -0.44
N GLY A 163 -12.25 33.67 -1.50
CA GLY A 163 -12.58 34.59 -2.57
C GLY A 163 -13.38 33.92 -3.70
N ILE A 164 -14.52 34.49 -4.07
CA ILE A 164 -15.31 34.04 -5.21
C ILE A 164 -14.49 34.31 -6.49
N GLY A 165 -14.04 33.22 -7.16
CA GLY A 165 -13.42 33.31 -8.48
C GLY A 165 -11.90 33.23 -8.56
N THR A 166 -11.14 33.19 -7.46
CA THR A 166 -9.69 33.02 -7.48
C THR A 166 -9.29 31.58 -7.13
N ARG A 167 -9.02 30.77 -8.16
CA ARG A 167 -8.33 29.48 -7.99
C ARG A 167 -6.90 29.74 -7.50
N GLY A 168 -6.59 29.36 -6.27
CA GLY A 168 -5.25 29.49 -5.70
C GLY A 168 -4.22 28.61 -6.43
N PRO A 169 -2.90 28.91 -6.31
CA PRO A 169 -1.83 28.13 -6.95
C PRO A 169 -1.85 26.64 -6.53
N GLY A 170 -2.31 26.31 -5.32
CA GLY A 170 -2.48 24.94 -4.84
C GLY A 170 -3.59 24.16 -5.57
N GLU A 171 -4.70 24.80 -5.90
CA GLU A 171 -5.79 24.15 -6.66
C GLU A 171 -5.35 23.83 -8.11
N LYS A 172 -4.57 24.72 -8.75
CA LYS A 172 -4.02 24.46 -10.09
C LYS A 172 -3.05 23.26 -10.07
N LYS A 173 -2.22 23.14 -9.04
CA LYS A 173 -1.28 22.03 -8.89
C LYS A 173 -2.04 20.70 -8.70
N LEU A 174 -3.03 20.66 -7.81
CA LEU A 174 -3.87 19.47 -7.60
C LEU A 174 -4.65 19.06 -8.86
N GLU A 175 -5.15 20.02 -9.63
CA GLU A 175 -5.85 19.73 -10.89
C GLU A 175 -4.90 19.17 -11.94
N MET A 176 -3.66 19.67 -12.00
CA MET A 176 -2.61 19.13 -12.86
C MET A 176 -2.22 17.72 -12.46
N ASP A 177 -1.99 17.46 -11.18
CA ASP A 177 -1.66 16.12 -10.67
C ASP A 177 -2.77 15.12 -10.95
N ARG A 178 -4.04 15.50 -10.76
CA ARG A 178 -5.20 14.67 -11.13
C ARG A 178 -5.25 14.36 -12.61
N ARG A 179 -4.92 15.32 -13.45
CA ARG A 179 -4.89 15.14 -14.90
C ARG A 179 -3.80 14.14 -15.29
N LEU A 180 -2.59 14.31 -14.77
CA LEU A 180 -1.48 13.41 -15.02
C LEU A 180 -1.79 11.96 -14.58
N ILE A 181 -2.38 11.78 -13.40
CA ILE A 181 -2.79 10.46 -12.92
C ILE A 181 -3.86 9.85 -13.83
N ARG A 182 -4.88 10.61 -14.25
CA ARG A 182 -5.90 10.10 -15.17
C ARG A 182 -5.33 9.71 -16.54
N GLU A 183 -4.41 10.49 -17.06
CA GLU A 183 -3.71 10.19 -18.32
C GLU A 183 -2.88 8.91 -18.17
N ARG A 184 -2.18 8.72 -17.05
CA ARG A 184 -1.40 7.50 -16.77
C ARG A 184 -2.32 6.28 -16.64
N ILE A 185 -3.42 6.39 -15.89
CA ILE A 185 -4.45 5.34 -15.76
C ILE A 185 -4.99 4.95 -17.15
N SER A 186 -5.27 5.92 -18.02
CA SER A 186 -5.78 5.65 -19.37
C SER A 186 -4.77 4.89 -20.22
N ARG A 187 -3.47 5.24 -20.14
CA ARG A 187 -2.39 4.53 -20.82
C ARG A 187 -2.26 3.09 -20.33
N LEU A 188 -2.18 2.89 -19.02
CA LEU A 188 -2.05 1.54 -18.43
C LEU A 188 -3.24 0.64 -18.76
N LYS A 189 -4.45 1.18 -18.80
CA LYS A 189 -5.65 0.43 -19.24
C LYS A 189 -5.53 -0.03 -20.70
N LYS A 190 -4.94 0.78 -21.56
CA LYS A 190 -4.71 0.41 -22.96
C LYS A 190 -3.65 -0.68 -23.07
N GLU A 191 -2.54 -0.53 -22.35
CA GLU A 191 -1.47 -1.53 -22.29
C GLU A 191 -2.00 -2.88 -21.78
N LEU A 192 -2.79 -2.88 -20.69
CA LEU A 192 -3.41 -4.09 -20.16
C LEU A 192 -4.32 -4.78 -21.18
N LYS A 193 -5.14 -4.00 -21.89
CA LYS A 193 -6.02 -4.54 -22.93
C LYS A 193 -5.24 -5.19 -24.08
N ASP A 194 -4.07 -4.66 -24.41
CA ASP A 194 -3.23 -5.26 -25.47
C ASP A 194 -2.58 -6.57 -24.98
N VAL A 195 -2.19 -6.64 -23.68
CA VAL A 195 -1.72 -7.88 -23.04
C VAL A 195 -2.84 -8.95 -23.00
N GLU A 196 -4.07 -8.57 -22.66
CA GLU A 196 -5.24 -9.46 -22.66
C GLU A 196 -5.48 -10.06 -24.04
N LYS A 197 -5.43 -9.26 -25.11
CA LYS A 197 -5.57 -9.75 -26.49
C LYS A 197 -4.48 -10.76 -26.85
N HIS A 198 -3.24 -10.49 -26.45
CA HIS A 198 -2.12 -11.40 -26.71
C HIS A 198 -2.33 -12.74 -25.97
N ARG A 199 -2.81 -12.69 -24.73
CA ARG A 199 -3.19 -13.90 -23.97
C ARG A 199 -4.29 -14.72 -24.65
N GLU A 200 -5.30 -14.05 -25.19
CA GLU A 200 -6.39 -14.74 -25.89
C GLU A 200 -5.87 -15.48 -27.13
N LEU A 201 -4.93 -14.90 -27.86
CA LEU A 201 -4.28 -15.56 -28.99
C LEU A 201 -3.52 -16.82 -28.55
N ILE A 202 -2.72 -16.71 -27.48
CA ILE A 202 -1.97 -17.85 -26.92
C ILE A 202 -2.94 -18.94 -26.41
N ARG A 203 -4.01 -18.56 -25.72
CA ARG A 203 -5.05 -19.51 -25.25
C ARG A 203 -5.70 -20.27 -26.41
N THR A 204 -6.01 -19.56 -27.50
CA THR A 204 -6.60 -20.15 -28.69
C THR A 204 -5.65 -21.16 -29.32
N GLN A 205 -4.36 -20.82 -29.46
CA GLN A 205 -3.34 -21.74 -29.96
C GLN A 205 -3.19 -22.97 -29.07
N ARG A 206 -3.17 -22.82 -27.72
CA ARG A 206 -3.11 -23.94 -26.78
C ARG A 206 -4.34 -24.87 -26.88
N LYS A 207 -5.54 -24.30 -27.05
CA LYS A 207 -6.76 -25.08 -27.27
C LYS A 207 -6.70 -25.91 -28.56
N GLN A 208 -6.15 -25.33 -29.64
CA GLN A 208 -5.97 -26.02 -30.92
C GLN A 208 -4.94 -27.14 -30.85
N SER A 209 -3.91 -27.01 -30.01
CA SER A 209 -2.90 -28.06 -29.80
C SER A 209 -3.35 -29.19 -28.88
N GLY A 210 -4.59 -29.17 -28.36
CA GLY A 210 -5.15 -30.25 -27.54
C GLY A 210 -4.58 -30.34 -26.10
N LEU A 211 -3.78 -29.38 -25.68
CA LEU A 211 -3.21 -29.36 -24.33
C LEU A 211 -4.30 -29.13 -23.27
N LYS A 212 -4.34 -30.00 -22.27
CA LYS A 212 -5.21 -29.84 -21.12
C LYS A 212 -4.58 -28.84 -20.16
N VAL A 213 -5.37 -27.88 -19.67
CA VAL A 213 -4.93 -26.86 -18.69
C VAL A 213 -5.69 -27.11 -17.41
N ALA A 214 -4.98 -27.23 -16.29
CA ALA A 214 -5.52 -27.31 -14.94
C ALA A 214 -5.10 -26.06 -14.16
N ALA A 215 -6.00 -25.50 -13.36
CA ALA A 215 -5.72 -24.38 -12.48
C ALA A 215 -5.87 -24.79 -11.02
N LEU A 216 -4.85 -24.51 -10.20
CA LEU A 216 -4.90 -24.67 -8.75
C LEU A 216 -5.43 -23.39 -8.13
N VAL A 217 -6.57 -23.48 -7.44
CA VAL A 217 -7.24 -22.33 -6.79
C VAL A 217 -7.39 -22.62 -5.30
N GLY A 218 -7.14 -21.61 -4.47
CA GLY A 218 -7.28 -21.73 -3.02
C GLY A 218 -6.79 -20.46 -2.31
N TYR A 219 -7.06 -20.35 -1.02
CA TYR A 219 -6.61 -19.23 -0.17
C TYR A 219 -5.08 -19.15 -0.09
N THR A 220 -4.58 -18.00 0.38
CA THR A 220 -3.17 -17.80 0.75
C THR A 220 -2.77 -18.90 1.75
N SER A 221 -1.53 -19.37 1.66
CA SER A 221 -0.99 -20.44 2.53
C SER A 221 -1.71 -21.80 2.49
N ALA A 222 -2.61 -22.03 1.53
CA ALA A 222 -3.32 -23.32 1.35
C ALA A 222 -2.47 -24.42 0.68
N GLY A 223 -1.17 -24.20 0.50
CA GLY A 223 -0.26 -25.20 -0.08
C GLY A 223 -0.31 -25.36 -1.59
N LYS A 224 -0.84 -24.35 -2.35
CA LYS A 224 -0.91 -24.41 -3.82
C LYS A 224 0.46 -24.59 -4.48
N SER A 225 1.44 -23.78 -4.07
CA SER A 225 2.81 -23.83 -4.60
C SER A 225 3.49 -25.16 -4.29
N SER A 226 3.25 -25.72 -3.10
CA SER A 226 3.78 -27.04 -2.72
C SER A 226 3.20 -28.16 -3.59
N ILE A 227 1.90 -28.14 -3.85
CA ILE A 227 1.25 -29.10 -4.76
C ILE A 227 1.81 -28.95 -6.18
N GLU A 228 1.95 -27.73 -6.67
CA GLU A 228 2.47 -27.47 -8.01
C GLU A 228 3.93 -27.93 -8.14
N ASN A 229 4.77 -27.69 -7.14
CA ASN A 229 6.14 -28.18 -7.12
C ASN A 229 6.24 -29.71 -7.13
N VAL A 230 5.39 -30.38 -6.35
CA VAL A 230 5.34 -31.85 -6.33
C VAL A 230 4.91 -32.42 -7.69
N LEU A 231 3.96 -31.77 -8.37
CA LEU A 231 3.44 -32.26 -9.66
C LEU A 231 4.32 -31.92 -10.85
N THR A 232 4.99 -30.75 -10.84
CA THR A 232 5.68 -30.20 -12.02
C THR A 232 7.19 -30.08 -11.84
N ASN A 233 7.69 -30.17 -10.62
CA ASN A 233 9.09 -29.89 -10.27
C ASN A 233 9.57 -28.50 -10.73
N ALA A 234 8.66 -27.51 -10.73
CA ALA A 234 8.89 -26.18 -11.29
C ALA A 234 9.78 -25.28 -10.43
N GLY A 235 10.07 -25.65 -9.18
CA GLY A 235 10.91 -24.87 -8.26
C GLY A 235 10.27 -23.53 -7.85
N ILE A 236 8.94 -23.48 -7.75
CA ILE A 236 8.21 -22.30 -7.31
C ILE A 236 8.52 -22.03 -5.85
N LEU A 237 8.68 -20.76 -5.49
CA LEU A 237 8.98 -20.34 -4.11
C LEU A 237 7.86 -20.79 -3.16
N GLU A 238 8.22 -21.56 -2.16
CA GLU A 238 7.35 -21.97 -1.05
C GLU A 238 7.74 -21.18 0.18
N ASP A 239 6.92 -20.19 0.54
CA ASP A 239 7.13 -19.36 1.72
C ASP A 239 5.86 -19.32 2.56
N ALA A 240 6.01 -19.29 3.87
CA ALA A 240 4.91 -19.14 4.83
C ALA A 240 4.36 -17.70 4.87
N MET A 241 5.03 -16.75 4.24
CA MET A 241 4.61 -15.36 4.20
C MET A 241 3.36 -15.17 3.32
N LEU A 242 2.46 -14.27 3.74
CA LEU A 242 1.29 -13.90 2.96
C LEU A 242 1.69 -13.33 1.59
N PHE A 243 0.98 -13.72 0.55
CA PHE A 243 1.24 -13.29 -0.83
C PHE A 243 2.66 -13.57 -1.34
N SER A 244 3.25 -14.71 -0.96
CA SER A 244 4.58 -15.14 -1.43
C SER A 244 4.66 -15.29 -2.95
N THR A 245 3.57 -15.69 -3.60
CA THR A 245 3.42 -15.78 -5.05
C THR A 245 2.23 -14.93 -5.51
N LEU A 246 2.48 -13.94 -6.35
CA LEU A 246 1.46 -13.02 -6.87
C LEU A 246 1.07 -13.32 -8.31
N ASP A 247 2.00 -13.78 -9.14
CA ASP A 247 1.83 -14.01 -10.58
C ASP A 247 1.57 -15.49 -10.93
#